data_c0c9b128c60a5a8ba33bbfe7840e8ed0
#
_entry.id   c0c9b128c60a5a8ba33bbfe7840e8ed0
#
_cell.length_a   1.000
_cell.length_b   1.000
_cell.length_c   1.000
_cell.angle_alpha   90.00
_cell.angle_beta   90.00
_cell.angle_gamma   90.00
#
_symmetry.space_group_name_H-M   'P 1'
#
loop_
_entity.id
_entity.type
_entity.pdbx_description
1 polymer ?
#
loop_
_entity_poly.entity_id
_entity_poly.type
_entity_poly.pdbx_seq_one_letter_code
_entity_poly.pdbx_strand_id
1 'polypeptide(L)'
;MITRRDFVGLALAAGGLLAARPVSAENPIAPPEMGDDGLYVQPWYIHTFLDFREDLIAARRHGKRFAVVWEQKGCSACKRLHLVNFRVPEVRDFVRDNFDLLQLNVHGSREVTDFDGTMLEERQLARRYQVLYTPTIQFFPDGLDEFKGRSGKDLEVARMPGFLLPPAFLTMFRFVREKAYERLRFQEYVDRTSV
;
A
#
# COMPACT_ATOMS: atom_id res chain seq x y z
N MET A 1 -48.68 -72.50 14.62
CA MET A 1 -47.80 -72.64 13.43
C MET A 1 -47.74 -71.29 12.69
N ILE A 2 -46.79 -70.46 13.01
CA ILE A 2 -46.43 -69.34 12.17
C ILE A 2 -44.97 -68.96 12.53
N THR A 3 -44.11 -69.06 11.56
CA THR A 3 -42.68 -68.91 11.62
C THR A 3 -42.30 -67.42 11.60
N ARG A 4 -41.41 -67.00 12.54
CA ARG A 4 -40.73 -65.71 12.53
C ARG A 4 -39.68 -65.67 11.43
N ARG A 5 -39.66 -64.60 10.63
CA ARG A 5 -38.60 -64.27 9.71
C ARG A 5 -37.85 -63.06 10.30
N ASP A 6 -36.58 -63.27 10.60
CA ASP A 6 -35.66 -62.30 11.06
C ASP A 6 -35.24 -61.36 9.90
N PHE A 7 -35.44 -60.05 10.12
CA PHE A 7 -34.90 -59.01 9.25
C PHE A 7 -33.58 -58.55 9.83
N VAL A 8 -32.48 -58.92 9.21
CA VAL A 8 -31.14 -58.34 9.48
C VAL A 8 -31.05 -57.00 8.76
N GLY A 9 -31.08 -55.92 9.53
CA GLY A 9 -30.88 -54.56 9.00
C GLY A 9 -29.37 -54.30 8.80
N LEU A 10 -28.97 -54.12 7.56
CA LEU A 10 -27.61 -53.72 7.18
C LEU A 10 -27.47 -52.22 7.30
N ALA A 11 -26.78 -51.73 8.34
CA ALA A 11 -26.42 -50.32 8.51
C ALA A 11 -25.24 -49.95 7.63
N LEU A 12 -25.49 -49.20 6.56
CA LEU A 12 -24.46 -48.58 5.73
C LEU A 12 -23.91 -47.33 6.47
N ALA A 13 -22.70 -47.45 7.00
CA ALA A 13 -21.94 -46.31 7.51
C ALA A 13 -21.42 -45.49 6.33
N ALA A 14 -21.99 -44.35 6.07
CA ALA A 14 -21.49 -43.37 5.13
C ALA A 14 -20.27 -42.68 5.73
N GLY A 15 -19.08 -43.18 5.39
CA GLY A 15 -17.80 -42.52 5.70
C GLY A 15 -17.65 -41.25 4.88
N GLY A 16 -17.87 -40.09 5.48
CA GLY A 16 -17.59 -38.80 4.85
C GLY A 16 -16.09 -38.61 4.66
N LEU A 17 -15.61 -38.67 3.43
CA LEU A 17 -14.27 -38.20 3.09
C LEU A 17 -14.23 -36.67 3.28
N LEU A 18 -13.60 -36.22 4.36
CA LEU A 18 -13.16 -34.84 4.50
C LEU A 18 -12.07 -34.59 3.44
N ALA A 19 -12.46 -34.04 2.31
CA ALA A 19 -11.52 -33.56 1.30
C ALA A 19 -10.70 -32.42 1.92
N ALA A 20 -9.45 -32.69 2.25
CA ALA A 20 -8.50 -31.65 2.64
C ALA A 20 -8.40 -30.65 1.48
N ARG A 21 -8.80 -29.40 1.72
CA ARG A 21 -8.58 -28.32 0.76
C ARG A 21 -7.07 -28.18 0.57
N PRO A 22 -6.58 -28.15 -0.68
CA PRO A 22 -5.17 -27.88 -0.92
C PRO A 22 -4.86 -26.50 -0.34
N VAL A 23 -3.92 -26.43 0.60
CA VAL A 23 -3.28 -25.19 1.00
C VAL A 23 -2.61 -24.66 -0.26
N SER A 24 -3.13 -23.58 -0.81
CA SER A 24 -2.53 -22.90 -1.95
C SER A 24 -1.11 -22.52 -1.53
N ALA A 25 -0.10 -23.15 -2.14
CA ALA A 25 1.28 -22.76 -1.93
C ALA A 25 1.39 -21.27 -2.33
N GLU A 26 1.62 -20.40 -1.35
CA GLU A 26 1.87 -18.99 -1.63
C GLU A 26 3.03 -18.92 -2.62
N ASN A 27 2.77 -18.36 -3.81
CA ASN A 27 3.82 -18.10 -4.76
C ASN A 27 4.91 -17.25 -4.10
N PRO A 28 6.18 -17.67 -4.17
CA PRO A 28 7.25 -16.90 -3.56
C PRO A 28 7.22 -15.48 -4.13
N ILE A 29 7.26 -14.48 -3.23
CA ILE A 29 7.25 -13.07 -3.63
C ILE A 29 8.48 -12.83 -4.50
N ALA A 30 8.26 -12.48 -5.77
CA ALA A 30 9.35 -12.15 -6.68
C ALA A 30 10.20 -11.00 -6.10
N PRO A 31 11.54 -11.03 -6.24
CA PRO A 31 12.37 -9.91 -5.86
C PRO A 31 11.97 -8.67 -6.68
N PRO A 32 12.06 -7.46 -6.09
CA PRO A 32 11.79 -6.24 -6.83
C PRO A 32 12.82 -6.09 -7.97
N GLU A 33 12.36 -5.60 -9.10
CA GLU A 33 13.22 -5.24 -10.21
C GLU A 33 13.93 -3.92 -9.94
N MET A 34 15.02 -3.67 -10.65
CA MET A 34 15.70 -2.37 -10.61
C MET A 34 15.44 -1.67 -11.94
N GLY A 35 14.87 -0.47 -11.86
CA GLY A 35 14.67 0.39 -13.01
C GLY A 35 15.96 1.00 -13.54
N ASP A 36 15.90 1.59 -14.72
CA ASP A 36 17.04 2.23 -15.39
C ASP A 36 17.61 3.43 -14.60
N ASP A 37 16.76 4.06 -13.79
CA ASP A 37 17.14 5.15 -12.88
C ASP A 37 17.82 4.64 -11.58
N GLY A 38 17.93 3.32 -11.42
CA GLY A 38 18.55 2.66 -10.28
C GLY A 38 17.69 2.64 -9.01
N LEU A 39 16.38 2.85 -9.14
CA LEU A 39 15.40 2.61 -8.08
C LEU A 39 14.91 1.17 -8.14
N TYR A 40 14.58 0.62 -6.98
CA TYR A 40 13.81 -0.63 -6.92
C TYR A 40 12.36 -0.36 -7.29
N VAL A 41 11.75 -1.22 -8.13
CA VAL A 41 10.38 -1.08 -8.59
C VAL A 41 9.54 -2.25 -8.11
N GLN A 42 8.32 -1.98 -7.68
CA GLN A 42 7.33 -3.01 -7.39
C GLN A 42 6.38 -3.15 -8.60
N PRO A 43 6.02 -4.38 -9.04
CA PRO A 43 5.18 -4.56 -10.23
C PRO A 43 3.76 -4.02 -10.07
N TRP A 44 3.36 -3.68 -8.85
CA TRP A 44 2.05 -3.11 -8.52
C TRP A 44 2.07 -1.60 -8.27
N TYR A 45 3.23 -0.94 -8.44
CA TYR A 45 3.28 0.53 -8.45
C TYR A 45 2.55 1.05 -9.68
N ILE A 46 1.87 2.18 -9.53
CA ILE A 46 1.18 2.78 -10.67
C ILE A 46 2.17 3.46 -11.61
N HIS A 47 1.90 3.29 -12.91
CA HIS A 47 2.60 3.98 -13.99
C HIS A 47 1.58 4.89 -14.68
N THR A 48 1.80 6.20 -14.61
CA THR A 48 0.85 7.22 -15.05
C THR A 48 1.54 8.29 -15.87
N PHE A 49 0.77 9.29 -16.33
CA PHE A 49 1.31 10.49 -16.96
C PHE A 49 1.79 11.54 -15.94
N LEU A 50 1.88 11.16 -14.65
CA LEU A 50 2.39 11.98 -13.57
C LEU A 50 1.57 13.27 -13.36
N ASP A 51 0.25 13.20 -13.47
CA ASP A 51 -0.68 14.24 -13.05
C ASP A 51 -1.33 13.84 -11.73
N PHE A 52 -0.97 14.52 -10.67
CA PHE A 52 -1.42 14.17 -9.31
C PHE A 52 -2.94 14.28 -9.12
N ARG A 53 -3.61 15.17 -9.87
CA ARG A 53 -5.08 15.29 -9.79
C ARG A 53 -5.74 14.09 -10.44
N GLU A 54 -5.26 13.72 -11.63
CA GLU A 54 -5.77 12.56 -12.36
C GLU A 54 -5.50 11.27 -11.59
N ASP A 55 -4.29 11.13 -11.03
CA ASP A 55 -3.88 9.96 -10.24
C ASP A 55 -4.73 9.80 -8.98
N LEU A 56 -5.01 10.91 -8.26
CA LEU A 56 -5.89 10.88 -7.09
C LEU A 56 -7.33 10.51 -7.48
N ILE A 57 -7.85 11.06 -8.57
CA ILE A 57 -9.20 10.73 -9.06
C ILE A 57 -9.27 9.25 -9.48
N ALA A 58 -8.23 8.74 -10.15
CA ALA A 58 -8.14 7.34 -10.56
C ALA A 58 -8.12 6.41 -9.34
N ALA A 59 -7.26 6.68 -8.36
CA ALA A 59 -7.19 5.91 -7.12
C ALA A 59 -8.56 5.83 -6.43
N ARG A 60 -9.25 6.97 -6.32
CA ARG A 60 -10.61 7.02 -5.74
C ARG A 60 -11.60 6.15 -6.52
N ARG A 61 -11.55 6.15 -7.84
CA ARG A 61 -12.41 5.30 -8.69
C ARG A 61 -12.13 3.81 -8.47
N HIS A 62 -10.89 3.46 -8.17
CA HIS A 62 -10.49 2.09 -7.79
C HIS A 62 -10.86 1.71 -6.34
N GLY A 63 -11.45 2.63 -5.58
CA GLY A 63 -11.70 2.44 -4.14
C GLY A 63 -10.44 2.48 -3.29
N LYS A 64 -9.33 3.01 -3.82
CA LYS A 64 -8.03 3.12 -3.16
C LYS A 64 -7.71 4.56 -2.77
N ARG A 65 -6.63 4.72 -2.01
CA ARG A 65 -6.05 6.01 -1.65
C ARG A 65 -4.82 6.28 -2.51
N PHE A 66 -4.60 7.52 -2.87
CA PHE A 66 -3.39 7.95 -3.58
C PHE A 66 -2.27 8.24 -2.59
N ALA A 67 -1.06 7.74 -2.89
CA ALA A 67 0.14 8.04 -2.12
C ALA A 67 1.36 8.13 -3.05
N VAL A 68 2.35 8.92 -2.65
CA VAL A 68 3.61 9.09 -3.38
C VAL A 68 4.76 8.58 -2.52
N VAL A 69 5.59 7.70 -3.07
CA VAL A 69 6.84 7.27 -2.46
C VAL A 69 8.02 7.95 -3.15
N TRP A 70 8.77 8.70 -2.38
CA TRP A 70 9.99 9.39 -2.80
C TRP A 70 11.21 8.55 -2.47
N GLU A 71 12.01 8.27 -3.47
CA GLU A 71 13.21 7.46 -3.34
C GLU A 71 14.40 8.08 -4.07
N GLN A 72 15.57 7.47 -3.91
CA GLN A 72 16.77 7.84 -4.67
C GLN A 72 17.67 6.63 -4.89
N LYS A 73 18.47 6.69 -5.93
CA LYS A 73 19.51 5.70 -6.22
C LYS A 73 20.51 5.59 -5.05
N GLY A 74 20.89 4.36 -4.71
CA GLY A 74 21.86 4.09 -3.65
C GLY A 74 21.36 4.25 -2.22
N CYS A 75 20.06 4.50 -2.03
CA CYS A 75 19.44 4.64 -0.71
C CYS A 75 19.27 3.27 -0.03
N SER A 76 20.03 3.03 1.03
CA SER A 76 19.94 1.78 1.80
C SER A 76 18.60 1.59 2.50
N ALA A 77 17.96 2.66 2.97
CA ALA A 77 16.65 2.64 3.59
C ALA A 77 15.55 2.33 2.55
N CYS A 78 15.66 2.86 1.31
CA CYS A 78 14.76 2.52 0.21
C CYS A 78 14.90 1.04 -0.17
N LYS A 79 16.13 0.52 -0.25
CA LYS A 79 16.36 -0.91 -0.43
C LYS A 79 15.63 -1.75 0.62
N ARG A 80 15.68 -1.33 1.89
CA ARG A 80 14.97 -2.02 2.99
C ARG A 80 13.46 -1.94 2.85
N LEU A 81 12.90 -0.83 2.36
CA LEU A 81 11.47 -0.73 2.05
C LEU A 81 11.03 -1.87 1.12
N HIS A 82 11.78 -2.10 0.04
CA HIS A 82 11.45 -3.15 -0.93
C HIS A 82 11.75 -4.57 -0.45
N LEU A 83 12.92 -4.77 0.21
CA LEU A 83 13.40 -6.10 0.55
C LEU A 83 12.98 -6.58 1.96
N VAL A 84 12.44 -5.69 2.79
CA VAL A 84 11.93 -6.05 4.13
C VAL A 84 10.43 -5.84 4.20
N ASN A 85 9.94 -4.59 4.02
CA ASN A 85 8.51 -4.31 4.21
C ASN A 85 7.63 -5.01 3.16
N PHE A 86 7.93 -4.83 1.87
CA PHE A 86 7.13 -5.43 0.79
C PHE A 86 7.39 -6.93 0.58
N ARG A 87 8.33 -7.53 1.33
CA ARG A 87 8.51 -8.99 1.40
C ARG A 87 7.59 -9.64 2.45
N VAL A 88 6.97 -8.87 3.32
CA VAL A 88 5.94 -9.35 4.23
C VAL A 88 4.60 -9.37 3.48
N PRO A 89 3.98 -10.55 3.25
CA PRO A 89 2.75 -10.65 2.46
C PRO A 89 1.64 -9.74 2.95
N GLU A 90 1.38 -9.70 4.25
CA GLU A 90 0.35 -8.85 4.85
C GLU A 90 0.57 -7.36 4.54
N VAL A 91 1.81 -6.88 4.62
CA VAL A 91 2.16 -5.48 4.31
C VAL A 91 1.95 -5.18 2.83
N ARG A 92 2.55 -6.00 1.96
CA ARG A 92 2.46 -5.84 0.51
C ARG A 92 1.02 -5.86 0.03
N ASP A 93 0.27 -6.87 0.44
CA ASP A 93 -1.09 -7.07 -0.03
C ASP A 93 -2.01 -5.96 0.47
N PHE A 94 -1.89 -5.56 1.74
CA PHE A 94 -2.64 -4.42 2.26
C PHE A 94 -2.35 -3.13 1.49
N VAL A 95 -1.07 -2.82 1.23
CA VAL A 95 -0.70 -1.60 0.51
C VAL A 95 -1.21 -1.66 -0.92
N ARG A 96 -0.94 -2.73 -1.66
CA ARG A 96 -1.38 -2.92 -3.05
C ARG A 96 -2.91 -2.81 -3.19
N ASP A 97 -3.65 -3.41 -2.27
CA ASP A 97 -5.11 -3.51 -2.38
C ASP A 97 -5.83 -2.24 -1.94
N ASN A 98 -5.17 -1.38 -1.14
CA ASN A 98 -5.77 -0.18 -0.57
C ASN A 98 -5.17 1.14 -1.07
N PHE A 99 -4.03 1.11 -1.76
CA PHE A 99 -3.35 2.31 -2.24
C PHE A 99 -2.89 2.16 -3.69
N ASP A 100 -3.06 3.21 -4.45
CA ASP A 100 -2.33 3.44 -5.68
C ASP A 100 -1.08 4.25 -5.32
N LEU A 101 0.08 3.58 -5.39
CA LEU A 101 1.37 4.11 -4.93
C LEU A 101 2.22 4.52 -6.13
N LEU A 102 2.47 5.82 -6.28
CA LEU A 102 3.30 6.41 -7.32
C LEU A 102 4.74 6.58 -6.81
N GLN A 103 5.72 6.04 -7.54
CA GLN A 103 7.15 6.22 -7.23
C GLN A 103 7.75 7.42 -7.95
N LEU A 104 8.42 8.27 -7.19
CA LEU A 104 9.17 9.42 -7.70
C LEU A 104 10.61 9.43 -7.18
N ASN A 105 11.51 9.96 -8.02
CA ASN A 105 12.93 10.10 -7.71
C ASN A 105 13.23 11.54 -7.24
N VAL A 106 13.74 11.72 -6.02
CA VAL A 106 14.06 13.07 -5.51
C VAL A 106 15.13 13.82 -6.34
N HIS A 107 15.86 13.10 -7.21
CA HIS A 107 16.83 13.66 -8.15
C HIS A 107 16.39 13.54 -9.61
N GLY A 108 15.15 13.06 -9.84
CA GLY A 108 14.62 12.82 -11.17
C GLY A 108 14.32 14.11 -11.95
N SER A 109 14.16 13.94 -13.25
CA SER A 109 13.85 15.03 -14.20
C SER A 109 12.57 14.81 -14.99
N ARG A 110 11.78 13.75 -14.65
CA ARG A 110 10.45 13.60 -15.24
C ARG A 110 9.58 14.78 -14.82
N GLU A 111 8.80 15.31 -15.77
CA GLU A 111 7.82 16.35 -15.47
C GLU A 111 6.62 15.76 -14.74
N VAL A 112 6.21 16.41 -13.67
CA VAL A 112 5.04 16.04 -12.85
C VAL A 112 4.14 17.25 -12.75
N THR A 113 2.85 17.06 -13.04
CA THR A 113 1.82 18.09 -12.83
C THR A 113 1.29 17.97 -11.40
N ASP A 114 1.53 19.01 -10.59
CA ASP A 114 1.07 19.08 -9.21
C ASP A 114 -0.45 19.34 -9.13
N PHE A 115 -1.03 19.21 -7.96
CA PHE A 115 -2.47 19.43 -7.73
C PHE A 115 -2.99 20.82 -8.14
N ASP A 116 -2.14 21.84 -8.18
CA ASP A 116 -2.50 23.19 -8.63
C ASP A 116 -2.31 23.41 -10.15
N GLY A 117 -1.90 22.36 -10.86
CA GLY A 117 -1.61 22.41 -12.30
C GLY A 117 -0.20 22.90 -12.65
N THR A 118 0.64 23.18 -11.66
CA THR A 118 2.04 23.57 -11.92
C THR A 118 2.82 22.34 -12.37
N MET A 119 3.53 22.44 -13.50
CA MET A 119 4.45 21.41 -13.98
C MET A 119 5.84 21.66 -13.40
N LEU A 120 6.40 20.65 -12.75
CA LEU A 120 7.72 20.68 -12.13
C LEU A 120 8.46 19.38 -12.40
N GLU A 121 9.78 19.44 -12.55
CA GLU A 121 10.57 18.23 -12.50
C GLU A 121 10.48 17.58 -11.10
N GLU A 122 10.60 16.24 -11.03
CA GLU A 122 10.55 15.49 -9.77
C GLU A 122 11.42 16.13 -8.67
N ARG A 123 12.65 16.52 -9.01
CA ARG A 123 13.58 17.17 -8.05
C ARG A 123 13.11 18.52 -7.54
N GLN A 124 12.37 19.28 -8.36
CA GLN A 124 11.81 20.57 -7.97
C GLN A 124 10.55 20.35 -7.11
N LEU A 125 9.74 19.38 -7.50
CA LEU A 125 8.56 18.99 -6.75
C LEU A 125 8.94 18.43 -5.38
N ALA A 126 9.99 17.60 -5.28
CA ALA A 126 10.52 17.11 -3.99
C ALA A 126 10.91 18.27 -3.04
N ARG A 127 11.52 19.33 -3.59
CA ARG A 127 11.84 20.54 -2.81
C ARG A 127 10.58 21.29 -2.37
N ARG A 128 9.60 21.47 -3.26
CA ARG A 128 8.31 22.09 -2.97
C ARG A 128 7.59 21.37 -1.82
N TYR A 129 7.63 20.05 -1.83
CA TYR A 129 7.06 19.20 -0.78
C TYR A 129 7.98 19.00 0.43
N GLN A 130 9.15 19.64 0.45
CA GLN A 130 10.12 19.51 1.54
C GLN A 130 10.47 18.05 1.87
N VAL A 131 10.76 17.26 0.85
CA VAL A 131 11.21 15.88 1.01
C VAL A 131 12.71 15.89 1.38
N LEU A 132 13.01 15.74 2.65
CA LEU A 132 14.37 15.84 3.20
C LEU A 132 15.05 14.47 3.36
N TYR A 133 14.28 13.40 3.36
CA TYR A 133 14.75 12.04 3.60
C TYR A 133 14.14 11.07 2.58
N THR A 134 14.85 9.96 2.30
CA THR A 134 14.34 8.86 1.49
C THR A 134 14.48 7.52 2.23
N PRO A 135 13.51 6.60 2.12
CA PRO A 135 12.23 6.86 1.46
C PRO A 135 11.38 7.84 2.26
N THR A 136 10.53 8.63 1.59
CA THR A 136 9.42 9.34 2.23
C THR A 136 8.14 8.95 1.53
N ILE A 137 7.13 8.55 2.29
CA ILE A 137 5.80 8.31 1.75
C ILE A 137 4.87 9.43 2.19
N GLN A 138 4.25 10.07 1.20
CA GLN A 138 3.27 11.13 1.37
C GLN A 138 1.88 10.58 1.11
N PHE A 139 0.94 10.94 1.98
CA PHE A 139 -0.45 10.54 1.85
C PHE A 139 -1.31 11.79 1.67
N PHE A 140 -2.24 11.71 0.71
CA PHE A 140 -3.09 12.82 0.34
C PHE A 140 -4.55 12.58 0.73
N PRO A 141 -5.40 13.62 0.75
CA PRO A 141 -6.83 13.49 1.00
C PRO A 141 -7.50 12.53 0.02
N ASP A 142 -8.75 12.20 0.31
CA ASP A 142 -9.55 11.29 -0.51
C ASP A 142 -10.15 11.97 -1.75
N GLY A 143 -10.20 13.28 -1.77
CA GLY A 143 -10.77 14.05 -2.86
C GLY A 143 -10.23 15.46 -2.98
N LEU A 144 -10.36 16.03 -4.18
CA LEU A 144 -9.88 17.37 -4.52
C LEU A 144 -10.59 18.48 -3.72
N ASP A 145 -11.83 18.26 -3.30
CA ASP A 145 -12.60 19.23 -2.53
C ASP A 145 -11.98 19.54 -1.16
N GLU A 146 -11.13 18.65 -0.68
CA GLU A 146 -10.44 18.82 0.59
C GLU A 146 -9.23 19.76 0.48
N PHE A 147 -8.79 20.10 -0.73
CA PHE A 147 -7.59 20.93 -0.92
C PHE A 147 -7.79 22.42 -0.58
N LYS A 148 -8.96 22.98 -0.86
CA LYS A 148 -9.39 24.33 -0.40
C LYS A 148 -8.31 25.42 -0.50
N GLY A 149 -7.61 25.51 -1.63
CA GLY A 149 -6.55 26.51 -1.84
C GLY A 149 -5.20 26.20 -1.15
N ARG A 150 -5.06 25.04 -0.52
CA ARG A 150 -3.76 24.57 0.00
C ARG A 150 -2.88 24.09 -1.15
N SER A 151 -1.58 24.10 -0.96
CA SER A 151 -0.60 23.61 -1.95
C SER A 151 0.62 23.00 -1.29
N GLY A 152 1.39 22.22 -2.04
CA GLY A 152 2.62 21.62 -1.57
C GLY A 152 2.38 20.74 -0.34
N LYS A 153 3.25 20.88 0.67
CA LYS A 153 3.22 20.08 1.89
C LYS A 153 1.90 20.17 2.68
N ASP A 154 1.20 21.29 2.59
CA ASP A 154 -0.04 21.49 3.34
C ASP A 154 -1.22 20.63 2.82
N LEU A 155 -1.05 19.98 1.67
CA LEU A 155 -2.02 19.01 1.13
C LEU A 155 -1.95 17.65 1.81
N GLU A 156 -0.85 17.33 2.47
CA GLU A 156 -0.66 16.02 3.07
C GLU A 156 -1.59 15.81 4.27
N VAL A 157 -2.16 14.63 4.35
CA VAL A 157 -2.92 14.18 5.53
C VAL A 157 -2.03 13.41 6.50
N ALA A 158 -0.97 12.81 5.99
CA ALA A 158 0.08 12.15 6.76
C ALA A 158 1.37 12.05 5.94
N ARG A 159 2.47 11.86 6.64
CA ARG A 159 3.80 11.66 6.07
C ARG A 159 4.57 10.61 6.86
N MET A 160 5.26 9.72 6.15
CA MET A 160 6.16 8.73 6.74
C MET A 160 7.59 8.97 6.21
N PRO A 161 8.43 9.73 6.92
CA PRO A 161 9.81 9.96 6.53
C PRO A 161 10.70 8.81 7.01
N GLY A 162 11.56 8.32 6.11
CA GLY A 162 12.51 7.25 6.41
C GLY A 162 11.89 5.85 6.46
N PHE A 163 12.65 4.90 6.96
CA PHE A 163 12.27 3.51 7.06
C PHE A 163 11.63 3.20 8.41
N LEU A 164 10.47 2.57 8.39
CA LEU A 164 9.84 1.95 9.55
C LEU A 164 9.89 0.43 9.44
N LEU A 165 9.90 -0.28 10.57
CA LEU A 165 9.74 -1.74 10.59
C LEU A 165 8.33 -2.14 10.11
N PRO A 166 8.16 -3.36 9.56
CA PRO A 166 6.90 -3.77 8.94
C PRO A 166 5.63 -3.54 9.78
N PRO A 167 5.58 -3.81 11.09
CA PRO A 167 4.37 -3.55 11.88
C PRO A 167 4.00 -2.06 11.93
N ALA A 168 4.96 -1.18 12.24
CA ALA A 168 4.73 0.26 12.30
C ALA A 168 4.43 0.85 10.91
N PHE A 169 5.08 0.32 9.87
CA PHE A 169 4.80 0.66 8.49
C PHE A 169 3.34 0.35 8.12
N LEU A 170 2.88 -0.86 8.37
CA LEU A 170 1.49 -1.26 8.10
C LEU A 170 0.49 -0.43 8.91
N THR A 171 0.81 -0.14 10.17
CA THR A 171 -0.02 0.70 11.05
C THR A 171 -0.22 2.11 10.46
N MET A 172 0.81 2.73 9.86
CA MET A 172 0.67 4.02 9.19
C MET A 172 -0.28 3.94 7.98
N PHE A 173 -0.19 2.90 7.17
CA PHE A 173 -1.09 2.71 6.04
C PHE A 173 -2.54 2.48 6.50
N ARG A 174 -2.76 1.71 7.56
CA ARG A 174 -4.09 1.52 8.18
C ARG A 174 -4.65 2.85 8.72
N PHE A 175 -3.84 3.60 9.46
CA PHE A 175 -4.19 4.93 9.96
C PHE A 175 -4.73 5.86 8.87
N VAL A 176 -4.06 5.88 7.71
CA VAL A 176 -4.49 6.69 6.58
C VAL A 176 -5.72 6.08 5.91
N ARG A 177 -5.76 4.77 5.71
CA ARG A 177 -6.88 4.08 5.05
C ARG A 177 -8.19 4.30 5.79
N GLU A 178 -8.16 4.24 7.11
CA GLU A 178 -9.30 4.44 8.01
C GLU A 178 -9.64 5.91 8.24
N LYS A 179 -8.91 6.85 7.62
CA LYS A 179 -9.04 8.30 7.87
C LYS A 179 -8.92 8.67 9.36
N ALA A 180 -8.15 7.88 10.11
CA ALA A 180 -7.99 8.12 11.54
C ALA A 180 -7.30 9.47 11.83
N TYR A 181 -6.54 10.02 10.86
CA TYR A 181 -5.92 11.35 10.91
C TYR A 181 -6.91 12.51 11.11
N GLU A 182 -8.18 12.30 10.79
CA GLU A 182 -9.22 13.30 11.01
C GLU A 182 -9.56 13.48 12.51
N ARG A 183 -9.21 12.49 13.34
CA ARG A 183 -9.65 12.42 14.75
C ARG A 183 -8.53 12.19 15.74
N LEU A 184 -7.42 11.61 15.31
CA LEU A 184 -6.32 11.15 16.17
C LEU A 184 -4.98 11.58 15.58
N ARG A 185 -4.00 11.82 16.44
CA ARG A 185 -2.59 11.81 16.04
C ARG A 185 -2.11 10.38 15.84
N PHE A 186 -1.11 10.18 15.02
CA PHE A 186 -0.61 8.84 14.71
C PHE A 186 -0.19 8.06 15.96
N GLN A 187 0.49 8.68 16.92
CA GLN A 187 0.89 8.01 18.17
C GLN A 187 -0.33 7.52 18.96
N GLU A 188 -1.39 8.33 19.05
CA GLU A 188 -2.63 7.93 19.73
C GLU A 188 -3.33 6.76 19.05
N TYR A 189 -3.24 6.70 17.72
CA TYR A 189 -3.75 5.55 16.97
C TYR A 189 -2.93 4.28 17.25
N VAL A 190 -1.59 4.40 17.27
CA VAL A 190 -0.70 3.28 17.62
C VAL A 190 -1.02 2.74 19.01
N ASP A 191 -1.13 3.64 20.01
CA ASP A 191 -1.40 3.24 21.39
C ASP A 191 -2.72 2.48 21.55
N ARG A 192 -3.74 2.83 20.74
CA ARG A 192 -5.06 2.16 20.74
C ARG A 192 -5.10 0.83 19.98
N THR A 193 -4.21 0.64 19.03
CA THR A 193 -4.20 -0.57 18.16
C THR A 193 -3.18 -1.61 18.58
N SER A 194 -2.29 -1.27 19.53
CA SER A 194 -1.23 -2.16 20.08
C SER A 194 -1.67 -2.97 21.29
N VAL A 195 -2.97 -3.03 21.61
CA VAL A 195 -3.56 -3.77 22.75
C VAL A 195 -3.99 -5.16 22.32
#